data_e54e9d7717384541374944ec0a3d198b
#
_entry.id   e54e9d7717384541374944ec0a3d198b
#
_cell.length_a   1.000
_cell.length_b   1.000
_cell.length_c   1.000
_cell.angle_alpha   90.00
_cell.angle_beta   90.00
_cell.angle_gamma   90.00
#
_symmetry.space_group_name_H-M   'P 1'
#
loop_
_entity.id
_entity.type
_entity.pdbx_description
1 polymer ?
#
loop_
_entity_poly.entity_id
_entity_poly.type
_entity_poly.pdbx_seq_one_letter_code
_entity_poly.pdbx_strand_id
1 'polypeptide(L)'
;TCVLDSPSYFPRTGADALFVIGDEAGPDTETDDLARGLGQLVPQPALIGALGTASWWLARAGLLEGYRATIHWQEIHRFAESFPHVVVSSNLFEIDRDRATCAGGAATLDFMLALISQTQGNDFVAQLSELFSMERMRPGNERQRIPLATRIGGSQPKLTEAVALMEANIEEPLSTDDIAYYVGL
;
A
#
# COMPACT_ATOMS: atom_id res chain seq x y z
N THR A 1 -9.93 11.50 -16.30
CA THR A 1 -9.43 11.99 -15.00
C THR A 1 -10.32 13.13 -14.58
N CYS A 2 -11.11 12.97 -13.53
CA CYS A 2 -11.89 14.06 -12.95
C CYS A 2 -11.04 14.65 -11.83
N VAL A 3 -10.44 15.80 -12.08
CA VAL A 3 -9.75 16.57 -11.05
C VAL A 3 -10.80 17.49 -10.43
N LEU A 4 -11.13 17.22 -9.18
CA LEU A 4 -11.91 18.15 -8.36
C LEU A 4 -10.91 19.10 -7.70
N ASP A 5 -10.67 20.22 -8.37
CA ASP A 5 -9.85 21.29 -7.84
C ASP A 5 -10.69 22.05 -6.80
N SER A 6 -10.45 21.79 -5.52
CA SER A 6 -11.09 22.54 -4.45
C SER A 6 -10.11 22.81 -3.32
N PRO A 7 -9.51 23.99 -3.30
CA PRO A 7 -8.55 24.39 -2.26
C PRO A 7 -9.16 24.58 -0.85
N SER A 8 -10.44 24.30 -0.66
CA SER A 8 -11.16 24.58 0.60
C SER A 8 -11.87 23.38 1.24
N TYR A 9 -11.58 22.15 0.79
CA TYR A 9 -12.27 20.95 1.29
C TYR A 9 -11.47 20.17 2.35
N PHE A 10 -11.12 20.82 3.45
CA PHE A 10 -10.94 20.08 4.69
C PHE A 10 -12.27 20.14 5.46
N PRO A 11 -12.82 19.00 5.92
CA PRO A 11 -14.07 19.01 6.65
C PRO A 11 -13.92 19.88 7.91
N ARG A 12 -14.69 20.95 7.97
CA ARG A 12 -14.74 21.84 9.14
C ARG A 12 -15.54 21.26 10.32
N THR A 13 -16.13 20.09 10.16
CA THR A 13 -16.93 19.41 11.17
C THR A 13 -16.42 17.99 11.34
N GLY A 14 -16.34 17.53 12.59
CA GLY A 14 -15.75 16.25 12.97
C GLY A 14 -16.24 15.07 12.12
N ALA A 15 -15.36 14.63 11.22
CA ALA A 15 -15.53 13.36 10.53
C ALA A 15 -14.96 12.24 11.42
N ASP A 16 -15.61 11.08 11.43
CA ASP A 16 -15.12 9.91 12.16
C ASP A 16 -13.88 9.32 11.47
N ALA A 17 -13.83 9.38 10.15
CA ALA A 17 -12.71 8.91 9.34
C ALA A 17 -12.43 9.85 8.17
N LEU A 18 -11.14 10.02 7.85
CA LEU A 18 -10.67 10.75 6.67
C LEU A 18 -9.77 9.83 5.84
N PHE A 19 -10.07 9.69 4.56
CA PHE A 19 -9.22 8.96 3.62
C PHE A 19 -8.69 9.90 2.54
N VAL A 20 -7.37 9.89 2.37
CA VAL A 20 -6.69 10.54 1.26
C VAL A 20 -6.44 9.49 0.18
N ILE A 21 -6.83 9.79 -1.05
CA ILE A 21 -6.68 8.87 -2.19
C ILE A 21 -5.65 9.48 -3.14
N GLY A 22 -4.63 8.71 -3.48
CA GLY A 22 -3.60 9.09 -4.45
C GLY A 22 -3.43 8.00 -5.49
N ASP A 23 -3.31 8.43 -6.75
CA ASP A 23 -2.97 7.58 -7.88
C ASP A 23 -1.58 7.98 -8.41
N GLU A 24 -1.04 7.55 -9.33
CA GLU A 24 0.15 7.65 -10.18
C GLU A 24 1.35 8.55 -9.82
N ALA A 25 1.31 9.63 -9.13
CA ALA A 25 2.50 10.46 -8.98
C ALA A 25 2.97 10.57 -7.53
N GLY A 26 4.22 10.19 -7.32
CA GLY A 26 4.96 10.64 -6.16
C GLY A 26 4.97 12.18 -6.10
N PRO A 27 5.30 12.75 -4.95
CA PRO A 27 5.05 14.15 -4.66
C PRO A 27 5.92 15.07 -5.52
N ASP A 28 5.35 15.65 -6.54
CA ASP A 28 5.83 16.93 -7.06
C ASP A 28 5.47 18.05 -6.09
N THR A 29 6.21 19.13 -6.14
CA THR A 29 6.24 20.24 -5.18
C THR A 29 4.91 20.96 -4.92
N GLU A 30 3.88 20.74 -5.72
CA GLU A 30 2.55 21.36 -5.57
C GLU A 30 1.71 20.76 -4.42
N THR A 31 2.14 19.66 -3.83
CA THR A 31 1.38 18.93 -2.80
C THR A 31 1.74 19.30 -1.35
N ASP A 32 2.62 20.25 -1.14
CA ASP A 32 3.00 20.71 0.20
C ASP A 32 1.84 21.39 0.94
N ASP A 33 0.92 22.01 0.22
CA ASP A 33 -0.26 22.63 0.82
C ASP A 33 -1.24 21.57 1.37
N LEU A 34 -1.40 20.42 0.69
CA LEU A 34 -2.19 19.31 1.18
C LEU A 34 -1.58 18.71 2.46
N ALA A 35 -0.28 18.44 2.46
CA ALA A 35 0.41 17.90 3.63
C ALA A 35 0.31 18.87 4.82
N ARG A 36 0.49 20.16 4.60
CA ARG A 36 0.32 21.19 5.62
C ARG A 36 -1.10 21.23 6.15
N GLY A 37 -2.11 21.17 5.27
CA GLY A 37 -3.51 21.13 5.66
C GLY A 37 -3.86 19.89 6.50
N LEU A 38 -3.33 18.72 6.12
CA LEU A 38 -3.50 17.47 6.86
C LEU A 38 -2.88 17.56 8.27
N GLY A 39 -1.68 18.14 8.39
CA GLY A 39 -1.00 18.33 9.67
C GLY A 39 -1.71 19.32 10.62
N GLN A 40 -2.56 20.19 10.08
CA GLN A 40 -3.31 21.21 10.84
C GLN A 40 -4.76 20.80 11.15
N LEU A 41 -5.18 19.58 10.83
CA LEU A 41 -6.54 19.11 11.12
C LEU A 41 -6.83 19.13 12.63
N VAL A 42 -7.82 19.94 13.04
CA VAL A 42 -8.30 20.01 14.42
C VAL A 42 -9.82 20.17 14.43
N PRO A 43 -10.57 19.30 15.13
CA PRO A 43 -10.10 18.05 15.75
C PRO A 43 -9.66 17.02 14.71
N GLN A 44 -8.70 16.17 15.06
CA GLN A 44 -8.33 15.06 14.18
C GLN A 44 -9.47 14.03 14.11
N PRO A 45 -9.74 13.42 12.94
CA PRO A 45 -10.63 12.27 12.81
C PRO A 45 -10.16 11.09 13.67
N ALA A 46 -11.09 10.24 14.11
CA ALA A 46 -10.77 9.04 14.86
C ALA A 46 -9.93 8.04 14.05
N LEU A 47 -10.03 8.08 12.72
CA LEU A 47 -9.21 7.30 11.79
C LEU A 47 -8.74 8.20 10.65
N ILE A 48 -7.45 8.17 10.36
CA ILE A 48 -6.88 8.82 9.17
C ILE A 48 -6.24 7.74 8.29
N GLY A 49 -6.67 7.68 7.03
CA GLY A 49 -6.21 6.68 6.08
C GLY A 49 -5.65 7.26 4.79
N ALA A 50 -4.81 6.44 4.12
CA ALA A 50 -4.27 6.73 2.80
C ALA A 50 -4.38 5.52 1.89
N LEU A 51 -4.77 5.77 0.63
CA LEU A 51 -4.91 4.74 -0.40
C LEU A 51 -3.97 5.04 -1.57
N GLY A 52 -3.27 4.02 -2.04
CA GLY A 52 -2.32 4.13 -3.15
C GLY A 52 -1.07 4.91 -2.75
N THR A 53 -0.73 5.94 -3.49
CA THR A 53 0.43 6.80 -3.23
C THR A 53 0.17 7.88 -2.18
N ALA A 54 -1.07 8.02 -1.70
CA ALA A 54 -1.44 9.05 -0.72
C ALA A 54 -0.73 8.93 0.63
N SER A 55 -0.12 7.79 0.95
CA SER A 55 0.75 7.62 2.14
C SER A 55 1.88 8.65 2.19
N TRP A 56 2.34 9.15 1.02
CA TRP A 56 3.32 10.22 0.93
C TRP A 56 2.87 11.49 1.66
N TRP A 57 1.63 11.92 1.44
CA TRP A 57 1.11 13.15 2.03
C TRP A 57 0.90 13.02 3.53
N LEU A 58 0.45 11.84 3.99
CA LEU A 58 0.34 11.58 5.42
C LEU A 58 1.70 11.59 6.10
N ALA A 59 2.72 10.97 5.48
CA ALA A 59 4.07 10.95 6.01
C ALA A 59 4.69 12.37 6.04
N ARG A 60 4.52 13.15 4.95
CA ARG A 60 4.95 14.56 4.90
C ARG A 60 4.27 15.44 5.94
N ALA A 61 3.02 15.15 6.26
CA ALA A 61 2.28 15.82 7.32
C ALA A 61 2.72 15.41 8.75
N GLY A 62 3.67 14.45 8.87
CA GLY A 62 4.10 13.90 10.16
C GLY A 62 3.10 12.93 10.79
N LEU A 63 2.04 12.55 10.07
CA LEU A 63 0.94 11.75 10.61
C LEU A 63 1.23 10.24 10.66
N LEU A 64 2.35 9.79 10.08
CA LEU A 64 2.78 8.38 10.08
C LEU A 64 4.04 8.11 10.91
N GLU A 65 4.57 9.09 11.63
CA GLU A 65 5.75 8.88 12.48
C GLU A 65 5.49 7.85 13.58
N GLY A 66 6.31 6.80 13.61
CA GLY A 66 6.18 5.68 14.56
C GLY A 66 4.99 4.76 14.30
N TYR A 67 4.35 4.87 13.14
CA TYR A 67 3.31 3.96 12.69
C TYR A 67 3.84 2.95 11.67
N ARG A 68 3.20 1.78 11.64
CA ARG A 68 3.32 0.87 10.50
C ARG A 68 2.49 1.41 9.35
N ALA A 69 3.08 1.45 8.18
CA ALA A 69 2.41 1.95 6.98
C ALA A 69 2.84 1.17 5.74
N THR A 70 1.98 1.18 4.76
CA THR A 70 2.28 0.68 3.42
C THR A 70 1.95 1.75 2.37
N ILE A 71 2.49 1.55 1.19
CA ILE A 71 2.27 2.38 0.00
C ILE A 71 2.31 1.47 -1.21
N HIS A 72 1.93 1.94 -2.38
CA HIS A 72 2.05 1.17 -3.62
C HIS A 72 3.47 0.59 -3.80
N TRP A 73 3.59 -0.67 -4.22
CA TRP A 73 4.84 -1.42 -4.25
C TRP A 73 5.99 -0.75 -5.02
N GLN A 74 5.68 0.04 -6.05
CA GLN A 74 6.68 0.80 -6.81
C GLN A 74 7.37 1.89 -5.99
N GLU A 75 6.69 2.41 -4.95
CA GLU A 75 7.17 3.52 -4.14
C GLU A 75 7.76 3.07 -2.79
N ILE A 76 7.70 1.79 -2.43
CA ILE A 76 8.10 1.30 -1.10
C ILE A 76 9.54 1.71 -0.74
N HIS A 77 10.51 1.52 -1.63
CA HIS A 77 11.91 1.83 -1.36
C HIS A 77 12.12 3.33 -1.16
N ARG A 78 11.65 4.14 -2.12
CA ARG A 78 11.74 5.59 -2.05
C ARG A 78 11.04 6.16 -0.82
N PHE A 79 9.89 5.60 -0.46
CA PHE A 79 9.12 5.99 0.72
C PHE A 79 9.88 5.69 2.01
N ALA A 80 10.46 4.50 2.14
CA ALA A 80 11.26 4.10 3.30
C ALA A 80 12.52 4.97 3.48
N GLU A 81 13.21 5.31 2.40
CA GLU A 81 14.37 6.21 2.42
C GLU A 81 13.99 7.63 2.83
N SER A 82 12.84 8.13 2.36
CA SER A 82 12.39 9.49 2.63
C SER A 82 11.82 9.68 4.03
N PHE A 83 11.28 8.61 4.64
CA PHE A 83 10.62 8.66 5.96
C PHE A 83 11.15 7.57 6.90
N PRO A 84 12.38 7.72 7.43
CA PRO A 84 13.03 6.69 8.26
C PRO A 84 12.32 6.42 9.59
N HIS A 85 11.42 7.31 10.02
CA HIS A 85 10.63 7.15 11.25
C HIS A 85 9.29 6.42 11.02
N VAL A 86 8.96 6.07 9.78
CA VAL A 86 7.80 5.25 9.43
C VAL A 86 8.22 3.78 9.33
N VAL A 87 7.47 2.86 9.95
CA VAL A 87 7.72 1.42 9.84
C VAL A 87 7.08 0.92 8.55
N VAL A 88 7.82 0.99 7.45
CA VAL A 88 7.30 0.66 6.12
C VAL A 88 7.21 -0.85 5.91
N SER A 89 6.08 -1.32 5.38
CA SER A 89 5.84 -2.72 5.02
C SER A 89 5.49 -2.89 3.54
N SER A 90 5.63 -4.12 3.03
CA SER A 90 5.19 -4.52 1.68
C SER A 90 3.81 -5.20 1.68
N ASN A 91 3.05 -5.05 2.73
CA ASN A 91 1.72 -5.60 2.92
C ASN A 91 0.68 -4.91 2.01
N LEU A 92 -0.44 -5.58 1.74
CA LEU A 92 -1.55 -4.99 0.98
C LEU A 92 -2.12 -3.75 1.68
N PHE A 93 -2.27 -3.83 2.99
CA PHE A 93 -2.68 -2.71 3.82
C PHE A 93 -2.20 -2.89 5.26
N GLU A 94 -2.08 -1.77 5.97
CA GLU A 94 -1.78 -1.69 7.39
C GLU A 94 -2.87 -0.91 8.10
N ILE A 95 -3.34 -1.44 9.22
CA ILE A 95 -4.21 -0.74 10.17
C ILE A 95 -3.46 -0.73 11.48
N ASP A 96 -2.94 0.42 11.86
CA ASP A 96 -2.14 0.60 13.07
C ASP A 96 -2.74 1.73 13.90
N ARG A 97 -3.38 1.35 15.01
CA ARG A 97 -4.07 2.28 15.91
C ARG A 97 -5.13 3.13 15.16
N ASP A 98 -4.92 4.41 15.05
CA ASP A 98 -5.77 5.41 14.40
C ASP A 98 -5.26 5.80 12.98
N ARG A 99 -4.34 5.01 12.42
CA ARG A 99 -3.82 5.20 11.05
C ARG A 99 -4.07 3.95 10.22
N ALA A 100 -4.46 4.16 8.97
CA ALA A 100 -4.70 3.08 8.04
C ALA A 100 -4.16 3.41 6.66
N THR A 101 -3.33 2.54 6.11
CA THR A 101 -2.72 2.73 4.79
C THR A 101 -2.92 1.51 3.92
N CYS A 102 -3.13 1.72 2.63
CA CYS A 102 -3.39 0.66 1.67
C CYS A 102 -2.56 0.88 0.40
N ALA A 103 -2.06 -0.19 -0.18
CA ALA A 103 -1.30 -0.18 -1.43
C ALA A 103 -2.07 0.38 -2.65
N GLY A 104 -3.39 0.45 -2.55
CA GLY A 104 -4.24 0.90 -3.67
C GLY A 104 -4.66 -0.22 -4.61
N GLY A 105 -5.27 0.14 -5.74
CA GLY A 105 -5.81 -0.82 -6.71
C GLY A 105 -6.83 -1.77 -6.07
N ALA A 106 -6.77 -3.05 -6.45
CA ALA A 106 -7.69 -4.07 -5.92
C ALA A 106 -7.56 -4.28 -4.40
N ALA A 107 -6.42 -3.95 -3.78
CA ALA A 107 -6.24 -4.05 -2.33
C ALA A 107 -7.14 -3.08 -1.56
N THR A 108 -7.62 -2.02 -2.20
CA THR A 108 -8.55 -1.07 -1.59
C THR A 108 -9.87 -1.73 -1.17
N LEU A 109 -10.36 -2.68 -1.96
CA LEU A 109 -11.59 -3.40 -1.64
C LEU A 109 -11.39 -4.29 -0.40
N ASP A 110 -10.29 -5.08 -0.37
CA ASP A 110 -9.95 -5.90 0.79
C ASP A 110 -9.79 -5.04 2.06
N PHE A 111 -9.11 -3.92 1.93
CA PHE A 111 -8.90 -2.95 3.00
C PHE A 111 -10.22 -2.40 3.55
N MET A 112 -11.12 -1.96 2.69
CA MET A 112 -12.42 -1.44 3.12
C MET A 112 -13.28 -2.52 3.78
N LEU A 113 -13.26 -3.75 3.26
CA LEU A 113 -13.95 -4.88 3.88
C LEU A 113 -13.35 -5.20 5.26
N ALA A 114 -12.02 -5.11 5.43
CA ALA A 114 -11.37 -5.29 6.72
C ALA A 114 -11.79 -4.22 7.74
N LEU A 115 -11.92 -2.95 7.34
CA LEU A 115 -12.44 -1.89 8.20
C LEU A 115 -13.91 -2.11 8.57
N ILE A 116 -14.74 -2.51 7.61
CA ILE A 116 -16.14 -2.79 7.83
C ILE A 116 -16.32 -3.99 8.78
N SER A 117 -15.46 -5.02 8.67
CA SER A 117 -15.53 -6.18 9.55
C SER A 117 -15.37 -5.83 11.03
N GLN A 118 -14.57 -4.81 11.34
CA GLN A 118 -14.36 -4.34 12.72
C GLN A 118 -15.61 -3.72 13.35
N THR A 119 -16.50 -3.19 12.55
CA THR A 119 -17.70 -2.48 13.01
C THR A 119 -19.00 -3.27 12.81
N GLN A 120 -19.12 -4.01 11.70
CA GLN A 120 -20.33 -4.70 11.29
C GLN A 120 -20.23 -6.23 11.41
N GLY A 121 -19.03 -6.75 11.64
CA GLY A 121 -18.78 -8.19 11.77
C GLY A 121 -18.60 -8.92 10.42
N ASN A 122 -18.15 -10.17 10.52
CA ASN A 122 -17.76 -10.96 9.35
C ASN A 122 -18.96 -11.43 8.51
N ASP A 123 -20.13 -11.64 9.10
CA ASP A 123 -21.32 -12.08 8.36
C ASP A 123 -21.77 -11.01 7.36
N PHE A 124 -21.68 -9.74 7.76
CA PHE A 124 -21.98 -8.63 6.84
C PHE A 124 -20.95 -8.51 5.71
N VAL A 125 -19.66 -8.71 6.04
CA VAL A 125 -18.58 -8.71 5.04
C VAL A 125 -18.75 -9.86 4.05
N ALA A 126 -19.18 -11.05 4.48
CA ALA A 126 -19.47 -12.17 3.59
C ALA A 126 -20.54 -11.79 2.55
N GLN A 127 -21.64 -11.16 2.97
CA GLN A 127 -22.68 -10.68 2.06
C GLN A 127 -22.16 -9.64 1.06
N LEU A 128 -21.30 -8.71 1.51
CA LEU A 128 -20.67 -7.74 0.62
C LEU A 128 -19.72 -8.40 -0.37
N SER A 129 -18.97 -9.42 0.06
CA SER A 129 -18.06 -10.16 -0.82
C SER A 129 -18.82 -10.89 -1.94
N GLU A 130 -19.98 -11.48 -1.62
CA GLU A 130 -20.87 -12.06 -2.63
C GLU A 130 -21.38 -11.00 -3.62
N LEU A 131 -21.79 -9.83 -3.11
CA LEU A 131 -22.26 -8.73 -3.95
C LEU A 131 -21.19 -8.24 -4.93
N PHE A 132 -19.92 -8.20 -4.49
CA PHE A 132 -18.78 -7.82 -5.31
C PHE A 132 -18.20 -8.97 -6.14
N SER A 133 -18.81 -10.15 -6.09
CA SER A 133 -18.31 -11.37 -6.77
C SER A 133 -16.87 -11.71 -6.40
N MET A 134 -16.50 -11.47 -5.16
CA MET A 134 -15.18 -11.79 -4.64
C MET A 134 -15.14 -13.23 -4.14
N GLU A 135 -14.16 -13.99 -4.60
CA GLU A 135 -13.93 -15.34 -4.13
C GLU A 135 -13.51 -15.37 -2.65
N ARG A 136 -12.63 -14.42 -2.26
CA ARG A 136 -12.19 -14.24 -0.87
C ARG A 136 -11.70 -12.80 -0.63
N MET A 137 -11.81 -12.34 0.60
CA MET A 137 -11.09 -11.18 1.09
C MET A 137 -9.64 -11.58 1.39
N ARG A 138 -8.67 -10.84 0.87
CA ARG A 138 -7.25 -11.03 1.19
C ARG A 138 -6.93 -10.37 2.54
N PRO A 139 -6.14 -11.04 3.39
CA PRO A 139 -5.68 -10.44 4.64
C PRO A 139 -4.63 -9.33 4.36
N GLY A 140 -4.58 -8.33 5.24
CA GLY A 140 -3.69 -7.19 5.08
C GLY A 140 -2.21 -7.55 4.94
N ASN A 141 -1.77 -8.57 5.65
CA ASN A 141 -0.39 -9.06 5.65
C ASN A 141 0.00 -9.90 4.40
N GLU A 142 -0.90 -10.05 3.44
CA GLU A 142 -0.55 -10.62 2.14
C GLU A 142 0.32 -9.62 1.38
N ARG A 143 1.34 -10.10 0.67
CA ARG A 143 2.27 -9.25 -0.07
C ARG A 143 1.61 -8.67 -1.32
N GLN A 144 1.90 -7.40 -1.61
CA GLN A 144 1.39 -6.70 -2.79
C GLN A 144 1.82 -7.35 -4.10
N ARG A 145 3.00 -7.92 -4.13
CA ARG A 145 3.58 -8.52 -5.32
C ARG A 145 3.61 -10.03 -5.17
N ILE A 146 2.97 -10.73 -6.09
CA ILE A 146 3.11 -12.17 -6.19
C ILE A 146 4.56 -12.45 -6.63
N PRO A 147 5.35 -13.21 -5.85
CA PRO A 147 6.71 -13.58 -6.25
C PRO A 147 6.72 -14.14 -7.67
N LEU A 148 7.73 -13.78 -8.47
CA LEU A 148 7.82 -14.20 -9.87
C LEU A 148 7.82 -15.74 -9.98
N ALA A 149 8.44 -16.44 -9.04
CA ALA A 149 8.39 -17.89 -8.91
C ALA A 149 6.96 -18.46 -8.92
N THR A 150 6.01 -17.79 -8.24
CA THR A 150 4.60 -18.19 -8.24
C THR A 150 3.91 -17.86 -9.56
N ARG A 151 4.31 -16.76 -10.24
CA ARG A 151 3.74 -16.32 -11.52
C ARG A 151 4.12 -17.22 -12.69
N ILE A 152 5.34 -17.79 -12.69
CA ILE A 152 5.82 -18.69 -13.74
C ILE A 152 5.36 -20.14 -13.54
N GLY A 153 4.57 -20.40 -12.48
CA GLY A 153 4.05 -21.72 -12.15
C GLY A 153 5.13 -22.66 -11.62
N GLY A 154 4.99 -23.12 -10.39
CA GLY A 154 5.97 -23.93 -9.65
C GLY A 154 6.32 -25.30 -10.26
N SER A 155 5.96 -25.56 -11.53
CA SER A 155 6.28 -26.79 -12.27
C SER A 155 7.71 -26.86 -12.80
N GLN A 156 8.48 -25.77 -12.72
CA GLN A 156 9.87 -25.72 -13.22
C GLN A 156 10.82 -25.20 -12.11
N PRO A 157 11.32 -26.09 -11.25
CA PRO A 157 12.20 -25.71 -10.14
C PRO A 157 13.43 -24.91 -10.56
N LYS A 158 14.09 -25.29 -11.64
CA LYS A 158 15.28 -24.61 -12.18
C LYS A 158 14.99 -23.18 -12.65
N LEU A 159 13.82 -22.94 -13.25
CA LEU A 159 13.43 -21.61 -13.66
C LEU A 159 13.14 -20.72 -12.44
N THR A 160 12.53 -21.29 -11.41
CA THR A 160 12.29 -20.57 -10.13
C THR A 160 13.60 -20.19 -9.45
N GLU A 161 14.59 -21.10 -9.46
CA GLU A 161 15.92 -20.88 -8.89
C GLU A 161 16.71 -19.84 -9.70
N ALA A 162 16.67 -19.91 -11.03
CA ALA A 162 17.28 -18.92 -11.92
C ALA A 162 16.73 -17.50 -11.65
N VAL A 163 15.43 -17.37 -11.53
CA VAL A 163 14.79 -16.09 -11.23
C VAL A 163 15.18 -15.57 -9.85
N ALA A 164 15.24 -16.44 -8.84
CA ALA A 164 15.69 -16.04 -7.50
C ALA A 164 17.14 -15.55 -7.51
N LEU A 165 18.01 -16.19 -8.29
CA LEU A 165 19.39 -15.73 -8.49
C LEU A 165 19.46 -14.36 -9.19
N MET A 166 18.63 -14.12 -10.20
CA MET A 166 18.54 -12.82 -10.87
C MET A 166 18.04 -11.72 -9.93
N GLU A 167 17.00 -12.00 -9.15
CA GLU A 167 16.44 -11.05 -8.17
C GLU A 167 17.45 -10.73 -7.05
N ALA A 168 18.26 -11.69 -6.65
CA ALA A 168 19.30 -11.49 -5.61
C ALA A 168 20.51 -10.71 -6.11
N ASN A 169 20.74 -10.62 -7.43
CA ASN A 169 21.91 -10.00 -8.04
C ASN A 169 21.57 -8.87 -9.02
N ILE A 170 20.58 -8.06 -8.68
CA ILE A 170 20.11 -6.95 -9.54
C ILE A 170 21.19 -5.86 -9.69
N GLU A 171 21.95 -5.58 -8.64
CA GLU A 171 23.00 -4.54 -8.65
C GLU A 171 24.24 -4.99 -9.44
N GLU A 172 24.58 -6.28 -9.39
CA GLU A 172 25.66 -6.90 -10.16
C GLU A 172 25.10 -8.11 -10.93
N PRO A 173 24.52 -7.90 -12.11
CA PRO A 173 23.83 -8.95 -12.85
C PRO A 173 24.76 -10.10 -13.24
N LEU A 174 24.36 -11.31 -12.91
CA LEU A 174 25.06 -12.53 -13.35
C LEU A 174 24.91 -12.73 -14.87
N SER A 175 25.93 -13.30 -15.50
CA SER A 175 25.83 -13.71 -16.89
C SER A 175 24.84 -14.89 -17.06
N THR A 176 24.35 -15.09 -18.26
CA THR A 176 23.48 -16.23 -18.57
C THR A 176 24.18 -17.57 -18.29
N ASP A 177 25.49 -17.65 -18.54
CA ASP A 177 26.30 -18.85 -18.30
C ASP A 177 26.47 -19.12 -16.80
N ASP A 178 26.69 -18.07 -16.00
CA ASP A 178 26.73 -18.21 -14.55
C ASP A 178 25.42 -18.69 -13.97
N ILE A 179 24.30 -18.10 -14.43
CA ILE A 179 22.95 -18.52 -13.99
C ILE A 179 22.72 -19.99 -14.36
N ALA A 180 23.04 -20.39 -15.61
CA ALA A 180 22.90 -21.78 -16.06
C ALA A 180 23.75 -22.72 -15.18
N TYR A 181 25.00 -22.36 -14.90
CA TYR A 181 25.88 -23.13 -14.04
C TYR A 181 25.31 -23.31 -12.62
N TYR A 182 24.84 -22.23 -11.98
CA TYR A 182 24.30 -22.29 -10.62
C TYR A 182 23.01 -23.11 -10.52
N VAL A 183 22.15 -23.09 -11.53
CA VAL A 183 20.90 -23.89 -11.55
C VAL A 183 21.08 -25.30 -12.12
N GLY A 184 22.32 -25.67 -12.49
CA GLY A 184 22.67 -27.00 -12.99
C GLY A 184 22.13 -27.29 -14.40
N LEU A 185 22.24 -26.34 -15.30
CA LEU A 185 21.95 -26.45 -16.74
C LEU A 185 23.22 -26.44 -17.57
#